data_7114d720053060807f44882f0626935b
#
_entry.id   7114d720053060807f44882f0626935b
#
_cell.length_a   1.000
_cell.length_b   1.000
_cell.length_c   1.000
_cell.angle_alpha   90.00
_cell.angle_beta   90.00
_cell.angle_gamma   90.00
#
_symmetry.space_group_name_H-M   'P 1'
#
loop_
_entity.id
_entity.type
_entity.pdbx_description
1 polymer ?
#
loop_
_entity_poly.entity_id
_entity_poly.type
_entity_poly.pdbx_seq_one_letter_code
_entity_poly.pdbx_strand_id
1 'polypeptide(L)'
;MAVATFAIGTGEFALMALLPGVARSLGVGVPVAGHVISAYALGVVVGAPLVILFAARMPRRRLLLVLQAVFVAGNAGCALAPGYATLVVLRFVTGLPHGAFYAVAALVAAAMVPPARRGRAVAGVFSGLTIAHV
;
A
#
# COMPACT_ATOMS: atom_id res chain seq x y z
N MET A 1 4.03 13.00 4.77
CA MET A 1 4.33 11.57 4.50
C MET A 1 3.67 10.66 5.52
N ALA A 2 3.76 10.88 6.83
CA ALA A 2 3.11 10.04 7.85
C ALA A 2 1.58 9.89 7.65
N VAL A 3 0.86 10.92 7.22
CA VAL A 3 -0.58 10.83 6.89
C VAL A 3 -0.85 9.85 5.73
N ALA A 4 -0.01 9.87 4.71
CA ALA A 4 -0.16 8.96 3.57
C ALA A 4 0.14 7.50 3.98
N THR A 5 1.16 7.27 4.80
CA THR A 5 1.48 5.93 5.32
C THR A 5 0.41 5.43 6.31
N PHE A 6 -0.20 6.33 7.09
CA PHE A 6 -1.36 6.02 7.91
C PHE A 6 -2.56 5.57 7.05
N ALA A 7 -2.90 6.32 5.99
CA ALA A 7 -3.99 5.97 5.09
C ALA A 7 -3.77 4.60 4.39
N ILE A 8 -2.52 4.32 3.98
CA ILE A 8 -2.14 3.03 3.39
C ILE A 8 -2.32 1.92 4.42
N GLY A 9 -1.80 2.08 5.63
CA GLY A 9 -1.92 1.12 6.72
C GLY A 9 -3.38 0.84 7.10
N THR A 10 -4.19 1.90 7.22
CA THR A 10 -5.63 1.75 7.50
C THR A 10 -6.33 0.91 6.43
N GLY A 11 -6.04 1.14 5.14
CA GLY A 11 -6.61 0.33 4.05
C GLY A 11 -6.18 -1.14 4.08
N GLU A 12 -4.96 -1.43 4.57
CA GLU A 12 -4.45 -2.79 4.74
C GLU A 12 -5.12 -3.51 5.92
N PHE A 13 -5.10 -2.91 7.10
CA PHE A 13 -5.59 -3.55 8.33
C PHE A 13 -7.11 -3.60 8.40
N ALA A 14 -7.81 -2.60 7.88
CA ALA A 14 -9.28 -2.60 7.82
C ALA A 14 -9.81 -3.81 7.04
N LEU A 15 -9.16 -4.19 5.94
CA LEU A 15 -9.59 -5.39 5.20
C LEU A 15 -9.35 -6.67 6.00
N MET A 16 -8.23 -6.77 6.74
CA MET A 16 -7.96 -7.95 7.57
C MET A 16 -9.06 -8.11 8.64
N ALA A 17 -9.47 -7.01 9.28
CA ALA A 17 -10.56 -7.02 10.24
C ALA A 17 -11.93 -7.36 9.62
N LEU A 18 -12.16 -6.95 8.37
CA LEU A 18 -13.41 -7.16 7.64
C LEU A 18 -13.45 -8.48 6.86
N LEU A 19 -12.36 -9.26 6.85
CA LEU A 19 -12.24 -10.47 6.03
C LEU A 19 -13.40 -11.46 6.19
N PRO A 20 -13.91 -11.75 7.41
CA PRO A 20 -15.06 -12.64 7.57
C PRO A 20 -16.34 -12.09 6.93
N GLY A 21 -16.52 -10.76 6.94
CA GLY A 21 -17.62 -10.07 6.27
C GLY A 21 -17.52 -10.18 4.75
N VAL A 22 -16.32 -9.93 4.22
CA VAL A 22 -16.01 -10.05 2.79
C VAL A 22 -16.21 -11.47 2.30
N ALA A 23 -15.76 -12.48 3.04
CA ALA A 23 -15.96 -13.89 2.72
C ALA A 23 -17.45 -14.23 2.57
N ARG A 24 -18.27 -13.78 3.51
CA ARG A 24 -19.73 -13.96 3.49
C ARG A 24 -20.39 -13.27 2.29
N SER A 25 -20.02 -12.02 2.01
CA SER A 25 -20.61 -11.25 0.90
C SER A 25 -20.25 -11.83 -0.48
N LEU A 26 -19.10 -12.47 -0.59
CA LEU A 26 -18.64 -13.11 -1.83
C LEU A 26 -19.05 -14.59 -1.93
N GLY A 27 -19.69 -15.15 -0.91
CA GLY A 27 -20.10 -16.57 -0.89
C GLY A 27 -18.93 -17.55 -0.88
N VAL A 28 -17.77 -17.16 -0.34
CA VAL A 28 -16.54 -17.99 -0.30
C VAL A 28 -16.12 -18.28 1.14
N GLY A 29 -15.38 -19.37 1.34
CA GLY A 29 -14.79 -19.66 2.66
C GLY A 29 -13.73 -18.65 3.07
N VAL A 30 -13.57 -18.42 4.38
CA VAL A 30 -12.56 -17.52 4.94
C VAL A 30 -11.13 -17.84 4.45
N PRO A 31 -10.71 -19.11 4.34
CA PRO A 31 -9.38 -19.44 3.78
C PRO A 31 -9.22 -18.96 2.32
N VAL A 32 -10.27 -19.08 1.50
CA VAL A 32 -10.26 -18.59 0.12
C VAL A 32 -10.22 -17.08 0.07
N ALA A 33 -11.00 -16.40 0.93
CA ALA A 33 -10.94 -14.95 1.06
C ALA A 33 -9.54 -14.46 1.48
N GLY A 34 -8.77 -15.26 2.22
CA GLY A 34 -7.38 -14.96 2.58
C GLY A 34 -6.43 -14.74 1.40
N HIS A 35 -6.73 -15.29 0.22
CA HIS A 35 -5.96 -15.02 -1.00
C HIS A 35 -5.99 -13.55 -1.42
N VAL A 36 -7.01 -12.81 -1.02
CA VAL A 36 -7.12 -11.35 -1.24
C VAL A 36 -6.00 -10.60 -0.51
N ILE A 37 -5.63 -11.08 0.70
CA ILE A 37 -4.50 -10.55 1.48
C ILE A 37 -3.18 -10.97 0.83
N SER A 38 -3.05 -12.24 0.43
CA SER A 38 -1.84 -12.75 -0.23
C SER A 38 -1.57 -12.06 -1.56
N ALA A 39 -2.60 -11.79 -2.36
CA ALA A 39 -2.48 -11.05 -3.61
C ALA A 39 -1.96 -9.62 -3.39
N TYR A 40 -2.46 -8.96 -2.36
CA TYR A 40 -1.96 -7.63 -1.97
C TYR A 40 -0.48 -7.69 -1.55
N ALA A 41 -0.11 -8.64 -0.70
CA ALA A 41 1.28 -8.82 -0.26
C ALA A 41 2.23 -9.10 -1.44
N LEU A 42 1.80 -9.91 -2.41
CA LEU A 42 2.55 -10.13 -3.66
C LEU A 42 2.70 -8.84 -4.46
N GLY A 43 1.65 -8.02 -4.54
CA GLY A 43 1.72 -6.70 -5.15
C GLY A 43 2.75 -5.79 -4.48
N VAL A 44 2.81 -5.78 -3.14
CA VAL A 44 3.81 -5.03 -2.37
C VAL A 44 5.24 -5.47 -2.70
N VAL A 45 5.48 -6.78 -2.73
CA VAL A 45 6.81 -7.35 -3.05
C VAL A 45 7.24 -7.02 -4.48
N VAL A 46 6.34 -7.12 -5.44
CA VAL A 46 6.62 -6.83 -6.86
C VAL A 46 6.71 -5.32 -7.10
N GLY A 47 5.92 -4.53 -6.42
CA GLY A 47 5.85 -3.08 -6.61
C GLY A 47 7.12 -2.34 -6.26
N ALA A 48 7.82 -2.74 -5.19
CA ALA A 48 9.05 -2.10 -4.76
C ALA A 48 10.16 -2.10 -5.83
N PRO A 49 10.55 -3.24 -6.44
CA PRO A 49 11.56 -3.26 -7.50
C PRO A 49 11.08 -2.59 -8.80
N LEU A 50 9.80 -2.74 -9.18
CA LEU A 50 9.27 -2.10 -10.39
C LEU A 50 9.41 -0.58 -10.32
N VAL A 51 9.09 0.03 -9.18
CA VAL A 51 9.18 1.48 -9.05
C VAL A 51 10.62 1.95 -9.01
N ILE A 52 11.56 1.20 -8.45
CA ILE A 52 12.99 1.53 -8.52
C ILE A 52 13.44 1.66 -9.98
N LEU A 53 12.97 0.79 -10.86
CA LEU A 53 13.27 0.84 -12.31
C LEU A 53 12.66 2.07 -12.99
N PHE A 54 11.44 2.47 -12.61
CA PHE A 54 10.72 3.60 -13.22
C PHE A 54 11.01 4.94 -12.51
N ALA A 55 11.38 4.93 -11.22
CA ALA A 55 11.65 6.11 -10.41
C ALA A 55 12.81 6.97 -10.94
N ALA A 56 13.77 6.36 -11.65
CA ALA A 56 14.91 7.06 -12.24
C ALA A 56 14.50 8.13 -13.29
N ARG A 57 13.29 8.04 -13.84
CA ARG A 57 12.80 8.91 -14.93
C ARG A 57 11.77 9.96 -14.49
N MET A 58 11.33 9.93 -13.23
CA MET A 58 10.29 10.85 -12.74
C MET A 58 10.74 11.66 -11.52
N PRO A 59 10.33 12.94 -11.40
CA PRO A 59 10.52 13.71 -10.17
C PRO A 59 9.86 12.99 -8.99
N ARG A 60 10.59 12.81 -7.89
CA ARG A 60 10.14 12.05 -6.70
C ARG A 60 8.77 12.49 -6.17
N ARG A 61 8.51 13.81 -6.18
CA ARG A 61 7.20 14.35 -5.77
C ARG A 61 6.07 13.85 -6.66
N ARG A 62 6.27 13.87 -7.98
CA ARG A 62 5.26 13.41 -8.96
C ARG A 62 5.03 11.92 -8.82
N LEU A 63 6.09 11.15 -8.62
CA LEU A 63 6.02 9.71 -8.38
C LEU A 63 5.18 9.38 -7.14
N LEU A 64 5.43 10.03 -5.99
CA LEU A 64 4.65 9.82 -4.77
C LEU A 64 3.16 10.15 -4.96
N LEU A 65 2.84 11.23 -5.69
CA LEU A 65 1.44 11.59 -5.97
C LEU A 65 0.76 10.56 -6.87
N VAL A 66 1.46 10.06 -7.90
CA VAL A 66 0.94 9.02 -8.80
C VAL A 66 0.70 7.72 -8.03
N LEU A 67 1.67 7.28 -7.21
CA LEU A 67 1.52 6.08 -6.40
C LEU A 67 0.32 6.19 -5.44
N GLN A 68 0.14 7.34 -4.82
CA GLN A 68 -1.00 7.58 -3.94
C GLN A 68 -2.33 7.61 -4.70
N ALA A 69 -2.37 8.23 -5.87
CA ALA A 69 -3.56 8.25 -6.72
C ALA A 69 -3.96 6.83 -7.18
N VAL A 70 -2.99 6.02 -7.61
CA VAL A 70 -3.22 4.61 -7.98
C VAL A 70 -3.73 3.79 -6.78
N PHE A 71 -3.14 4.02 -5.59
CA PHE A 71 -3.59 3.36 -4.38
C PHE A 71 -5.05 3.71 -4.03
N VAL A 72 -5.43 4.99 -4.07
CA VAL A 72 -6.80 5.44 -3.78
C VAL A 72 -7.79 4.90 -4.81
N ALA A 73 -7.47 5.03 -6.11
CA ALA A 73 -8.33 4.53 -7.19
C ALA A 73 -8.51 3.00 -7.12
N GLY A 74 -7.43 2.27 -6.84
CA GLY A 74 -7.47 0.82 -6.69
C GLY A 74 -8.30 0.37 -5.49
N ASN A 75 -8.21 1.06 -4.34
CA ASN A 75 -9.06 0.74 -3.18
C ASN A 75 -10.54 1.10 -3.43
N ALA A 76 -10.84 2.19 -4.14
CA ALA A 76 -12.19 2.50 -4.58
C ALA A 76 -12.72 1.40 -5.52
N GLY A 77 -11.89 0.92 -6.45
CA GLY A 77 -12.22 -0.23 -7.30
C GLY A 77 -12.49 -1.51 -6.50
N CYS A 78 -11.72 -1.77 -5.44
CA CYS A 78 -11.97 -2.92 -4.54
C CYS A 78 -13.35 -2.83 -3.86
N ALA A 79 -13.77 -1.64 -3.46
CA ALA A 79 -15.10 -1.44 -2.85
C ALA A 79 -16.25 -1.68 -3.84
N LEU A 80 -16.00 -1.52 -5.13
CA LEU A 80 -16.96 -1.72 -6.21
C LEU A 80 -16.78 -3.07 -6.94
N ALA A 81 -15.91 -3.94 -6.43
CA ALA A 81 -15.59 -5.20 -7.10
C ALA A 81 -16.82 -6.12 -7.19
N PRO A 82 -17.24 -6.55 -8.39
CA PRO A 82 -18.45 -7.35 -8.59
C PRO A 82 -18.30 -8.80 -8.15
N GLY A 83 -17.07 -9.25 -7.83
CA GLY A 83 -16.83 -10.63 -7.43
C GLY A 83 -15.40 -10.89 -6.97
N TYR A 84 -15.18 -12.11 -6.50
CA TYR A 84 -13.93 -12.55 -5.89
C TYR A 84 -12.70 -12.35 -6.79
N ALA A 85 -12.75 -12.82 -8.05
CA ALA A 85 -11.62 -12.73 -8.96
C ALA A 85 -11.20 -11.28 -9.22
N THR A 86 -12.17 -10.39 -9.44
CA THR A 86 -11.90 -8.95 -9.62
C THR A 86 -11.26 -8.34 -8.36
N LEU A 87 -11.76 -8.73 -7.18
CA LEU A 87 -11.20 -8.24 -5.92
C LEU A 87 -9.74 -8.68 -5.74
N VAL A 88 -9.40 -9.95 -6.05
CA VAL A 88 -8.02 -10.46 -5.96
C VAL A 88 -7.09 -9.69 -6.89
N VAL A 89 -7.49 -9.45 -8.15
CA VAL A 89 -6.69 -8.68 -9.12
C VAL A 89 -6.50 -7.24 -8.66
N LEU A 90 -7.56 -6.57 -8.22
CA LEU A 90 -7.49 -5.20 -7.72
C LEU A 90 -6.62 -5.09 -6.47
N ARG A 91 -6.63 -6.08 -5.60
CA ARG A 91 -5.75 -6.15 -4.44
C ARG A 91 -4.28 -6.27 -4.82
N PHE A 92 -3.95 -7.10 -5.79
CA PHE A 92 -2.59 -7.14 -6.33
C PHE A 92 -2.16 -5.76 -6.88
N VAL A 93 -3.02 -5.13 -7.68
CA VAL A 93 -2.75 -3.79 -8.25
C VAL A 93 -2.57 -2.73 -7.16
N THR A 94 -3.39 -2.76 -6.09
CA THR A 94 -3.26 -1.81 -4.97
C THR A 94 -2.03 -2.06 -4.10
N GLY A 95 -1.50 -3.28 -4.08
CA GLY A 95 -0.24 -3.61 -3.42
C GLY A 95 0.98 -2.97 -4.09
N LEU A 96 0.99 -2.85 -5.42
CA LEU A 96 2.12 -2.32 -6.18
C LEU A 96 2.56 -0.91 -5.70
N PRO A 97 1.68 0.09 -5.59
CA PRO A 97 2.08 1.41 -5.12
C PRO A 97 2.46 1.45 -3.64
N HIS A 98 1.96 0.53 -2.80
CA HIS A 98 2.28 0.48 -1.37
C HIS A 98 3.79 0.27 -1.16
N GLY A 99 4.36 -0.83 -1.62
CA GLY A 99 5.79 -1.14 -1.42
C GLY A 99 6.70 -0.05 -2.00
N ALA A 100 6.34 0.43 -3.18
CA ALA A 100 7.01 1.51 -3.86
C ALA A 100 6.96 2.85 -3.10
N PHE A 101 5.80 3.20 -2.57
CA PHE A 101 5.60 4.45 -1.82
C PHE A 101 6.52 4.51 -0.60
N TYR A 102 6.60 3.44 0.20
CA TYR A 102 7.46 3.40 1.38
C TYR A 102 8.94 3.55 1.03
N ALA A 103 9.41 2.85 -0.02
CA ALA A 103 10.80 2.95 -0.47
C ALA A 103 11.16 4.38 -0.90
N VAL A 104 10.32 5.01 -1.73
CA VAL A 104 10.54 6.38 -2.21
C VAL A 104 10.39 7.39 -1.09
N ALA A 105 9.40 7.25 -0.21
CA ALA A 105 9.17 8.16 0.91
C ALA A 105 10.32 8.13 1.91
N ALA A 106 10.87 6.95 2.22
CA ALA A 106 12.05 6.80 3.07
C ALA A 106 13.28 7.49 2.47
N LEU A 107 13.54 7.29 1.16
CA LEU A 107 14.64 7.94 0.46
C LEU A 107 14.50 9.47 0.45
N VAL A 108 13.30 9.98 0.20
CA VAL A 108 13.02 11.43 0.20
C VAL A 108 13.20 12.00 1.60
N ALA A 109 12.66 11.34 2.64
CA ALA A 109 12.79 11.78 4.02
C ALA A 109 14.27 11.84 4.46
N ALA A 110 15.05 10.81 4.11
CA ALA A 110 16.48 10.76 4.41
C ALA A 110 17.28 11.86 3.67
N ALA A 111 16.88 12.20 2.43
CA ALA A 111 17.54 13.22 1.64
C ALA A 111 17.26 14.67 2.12
N MET A 112 16.18 14.88 2.87
CA MET A 112 15.76 16.20 3.37
C MET A 112 16.44 16.62 4.67
N VAL A 113 17.23 15.74 5.30
CA VAL A 113 17.83 15.96 6.61
C VAL A 113 19.33 15.63 6.61
N PRO A 114 20.13 16.25 7.53
CA PRO A 114 21.53 15.90 7.72
C PRO A 114 21.72 14.40 8.05
N PRO A 115 22.88 13.80 7.74
CA PRO A 115 23.15 12.37 7.97
C PRO A 115 22.80 11.87 9.35
N ALA A 116 23.11 12.63 10.39
CA ALA A 116 22.84 12.29 11.80
C ALA A 116 21.33 12.15 12.13
N ARG A 117 20.43 12.71 11.32
CA ARG A 117 18.98 12.69 11.55
C ARG A 117 18.21 11.78 10.59
N ARG A 118 18.88 11.12 9.66
CA ARG A 118 18.23 10.29 8.61
C ARG A 118 17.38 9.16 9.20
N GLY A 119 17.88 8.43 10.18
CA GLY A 119 17.14 7.38 10.86
C GLY A 119 15.83 7.88 11.47
N ARG A 120 15.85 9.03 12.14
CA ARG A 120 14.65 9.65 12.73
C ARG A 120 13.64 10.11 11.67
N ALA A 121 14.12 10.64 10.54
CA ALA A 121 13.26 11.05 9.44
C ALA A 121 12.56 9.85 8.79
N VAL A 122 13.28 8.76 8.58
CA VAL A 122 12.73 7.48 8.06
C VAL A 122 11.73 6.89 9.06
N ALA A 123 12.06 6.84 10.35
CA ALA A 123 11.13 6.39 11.39
C ALA A 123 9.83 7.19 11.40
N GLY A 124 9.90 8.52 11.18
CA GLY A 124 8.74 9.39 11.05
C GLY A 124 7.85 9.08 9.83
N VAL A 125 8.40 8.50 8.76
CA VAL A 125 7.58 8.00 7.63
C VAL A 125 6.79 6.76 8.06
N PHE A 126 7.41 5.84 8.77
CA PHE A 126 6.78 4.58 9.19
C PHE A 126 5.85 4.73 10.39
N SER A 127 5.94 5.84 11.16
CA SER A 127 5.06 6.07 12.31
C SER A 127 3.58 6.09 11.93
N GLY A 128 3.24 6.55 10.72
CA GLY A 128 1.87 6.51 10.20
C GLY A 128 1.32 5.08 10.10
N LEU A 129 2.14 4.14 9.63
CA LEU A 129 1.76 2.72 9.55
C LEU A 129 1.56 2.14 10.95
N THR A 130 2.46 2.44 11.89
CA THR A 130 2.37 1.96 13.28
C THR A 130 1.10 2.45 13.96
N ILE A 131 0.73 3.72 13.77
CA ILE A 131 -0.50 4.30 14.31
C ILE A 131 -1.75 3.65 13.69
N ALA A 132 -1.70 3.30 12.40
CA ALA A 132 -2.83 2.63 11.73
C ALA A 132 -3.08 1.20 12.24
N HIS A 133 -2.09 0.59 12.92
CA HIS A 133 -2.16 -0.77 13.44
C HIS A 133 -2.80 -0.85 14.83
N VAL A 134 -2.89 0.28 15.55
CA VAL A 134 -3.47 0.38 16.90
C VAL A 134 -4.93 0.81 16.83
#